data_933ebe57adf2e65f2bfe68e4c7af8b44
#
_entry.id   933ebe57adf2e65f2bfe68e4c7af8b44
#
_cell.length_a   1.000
_cell.length_b   1.000
_cell.length_c   1.000
_cell.angle_alpha   90.00
_cell.angle_beta   90.00
_cell.angle_gamma   90.00
#
_symmetry.space_group_name_H-M   'P 1'
#
loop_
_entity.id
_entity.type
_entity.pdbx_description
1 polymer ?
#
loop_
_entity_poly.entity_id
_entity_poly.type
_entity_poly.pdbx_seq_one_letter_code
_entity_poly.pdbx_strand_id
1 'polypeptide(L)'
;MAFDFKKEYKEFYLPKNRPQIVTVPPANYIAVRGVGDPNEEGGAYKAAIGVLYAIAYTIKMSKMGDHRMEGYFDFVVPPLEGFWWQEGLAGIDYSDKSTFNWISVIRMPDFVSKAEFDWAVGEATRKKKLDCSTAEFLTIDEGECVQIMHLGAYDDEPATVALMDEFVKANGYENDFSKTRLHHEIYLTDARKVAKDKWKTVIRHPVRKAV
;
A
#
# COMPACT_ATOMS: atom_id res chain seq x y z
N MET A 1 -12.76 20.71 -6.12
CA MET A 1 -11.75 20.25 -5.12
C MET A 1 -11.28 18.88 -5.59
N ALA A 2 -9.97 18.58 -5.53
CA ALA A 2 -9.48 17.24 -5.94
C ALA A 2 -9.98 16.18 -4.97
N PHE A 3 -10.36 15.02 -5.47
CA PHE A 3 -10.76 13.85 -4.67
C PHE A 3 -9.57 13.37 -3.84
N ASP A 4 -9.73 13.22 -2.53
CA ASP A 4 -8.66 12.78 -1.62
C ASP A 4 -9.10 11.48 -0.94
N PHE A 5 -8.48 10.36 -1.34
CA PHE A 5 -8.81 9.02 -0.83
C PHE A 5 -8.80 8.95 0.69
N LYS A 6 -7.87 9.64 1.35
CA LYS A 6 -7.79 9.65 2.82
C LYS A 6 -8.99 10.34 3.47
N LYS A 7 -9.61 11.30 2.77
CA LYS A 7 -10.78 12.03 3.28
C LYS A 7 -12.09 11.34 2.95
N GLU A 8 -12.17 10.73 1.77
CA GLU A 8 -13.38 10.05 1.29
C GLU A 8 -13.53 8.65 1.91
N TYR A 9 -12.40 7.93 2.08
CA TYR A 9 -12.37 6.57 2.66
C TYR A 9 -11.67 6.56 4.02
N LYS A 10 -12.16 7.41 4.95
CA LYS A 10 -11.57 7.54 6.30
C LYS A 10 -11.51 6.23 7.06
N GLU A 11 -12.48 5.37 6.85
CA GLU A 11 -12.53 4.04 7.48
C GLU A 11 -11.31 3.18 7.13
N PHE A 12 -10.74 3.32 5.92
CA PHE A 12 -9.59 2.56 5.47
C PHE A 12 -8.24 3.26 5.71
N TYR A 13 -8.23 4.60 5.68
CA TYR A 13 -6.99 5.39 5.75
C TYR A 13 -6.76 6.08 7.09
N LEU A 14 -7.79 6.29 7.89
CA LEU A 14 -7.69 7.00 9.17
C LEU A 14 -8.38 6.24 10.31
N PRO A 15 -8.06 4.93 10.49
CA PRO A 15 -8.59 4.18 11.63
C PRO A 15 -8.09 4.79 12.95
N LYS A 16 -8.70 4.39 14.05
CA LYS A 16 -8.23 4.76 15.39
C LYS A 16 -6.98 3.94 15.76
N ASN A 17 -6.29 4.39 16.80
CA ASN A 17 -5.16 3.65 17.42
C ASN A 17 -5.63 2.49 18.32
N ARG A 18 -6.70 1.81 17.93
CA ARG A 18 -7.22 0.58 18.52
C ARG A 18 -7.68 -0.36 17.41
N PRO A 19 -7.50 -1.67 17.56
CA PRO A 19 -7.89 -2.62 16.53
C PRO A 19 -9.40 -2.54 16.22
N GLN A 20 -9.76 -2.76 14.96
CA GLN A 20 -11.14 -2.86 14.49
C GLN A 20 -11.22 -3.81 13.29
N ILE A 21 -12.31 -4.55 13.17
CA ILE A 21 -12.61 -5.33 11.97
C ILE A 21 -13.16 -4.38 10.90
N VAL A 22 -12.73 -4.60 9.65
CA VAL A 22 -13.17 -3.84 8.48
C VAL A 22 -13.28 -4.79 7.28
N THR A 23 -14.25 -4.57 6.39
CA THR A 23 -14.31 -5.24 5.09
C THR A 23 -13.81 -4.28 4.02
N VAL A 24 -12.67 -4.60 3.41
CA VAL A 24 -12.03 -3.79 2.38
C VAL A 24 -12.47 -4.31 1.02
N PRO A 25 -13.17 -3.50 0.21
CA PRO A 25 -13.58 -3.91 -1.12
C PRO A 25 -12.39 -4.00 -2.08
N PRO A 26 -12.52 -4.75 -3.18
CA PRO A 26 -11.52 -4.76 -4.24
C PRO A 26 -11.18 -3.35 -4.71
N ALA A 27 -9.89 -3.10 -4.96
CA ALA A 27 -9.42 -1.82 -5.47
C ALA A 27 -8.28 -2.02 -6.48
N ASN A 28 -8.13 -1.04 -7.39
CA ASN A 28 -7.09 -1.06 -8.40
C ASN A 28 -5.83 -0.34 -7.92
N TYR A 29 -4.69 -0.92 -8.24
CA TYR A 29 -3.38 -0.42 -7.86
C TYR A 29 -2.39 -0.47 -9.01
N ILE A 30 -1.50 0.51 -9.06
CA ILE A 30 -0.21 0.34 -9.71
C ILE A 30 0.75 -0.28 -8.71
N ALA A 31 1.54 -1.26 -9.13
CA ALA A 31 2.35 -2.09 -8.24
C ALA A 31 3.75 -2.33 -8.80
N VAL A 32 4.73 -2.53 -7.92
CA VAL A 32 6.05 -3.07 -8.23
C VAL A 32 6.41 -4.08 -7.15
N ARG A 33 6.90 -5.25 -7.57
CA ARG A 33 7.33 -6.34 -6.69
C ARG A 33 8.83 -6.36 -6.51
N GLY A 34 9.27 -6.83 -5.36
CA GLY A 34 10.68 -7.06 -5.10
C GLY A 34 10.94 -7.86 -3.84
N VAL A 35 12.23 -8.04 -3.56
CA VAL A 35 12.75 -8.76 -2.39
C VAL A 35 13.89 -7.94 -1.80
N GLY A 36 14.10 -8.03 -0.49
CA GLY A 36 15.21 -7.43 0.22
C GLY A 36 14.83 -6.30 1.17
N ASP A 37 15.84 -5.78 1.85
CA ASP A 37 15.68 -4.75 2.88
C ASP A 37 15.21 -3.41 2.25
N PRO A 38 14.04 -2.88 2.67
CA PRO A 38 13.55 -1.59 2.17
C PRO A 38 14.43 -0.40 2.58
N ASN A 39 15.32 -0.57 3.54
CA ASN A 39 16.23 0.47 4.01
C ASN A 39 17.55 0.54 3.21
N GLU A 40 17.81 -0.44 2.34
CA GLU A 40 19.02 -0.47 1.54
C GLU A 40 19.18 0.82 0.72
N GLU A 41 20.36 1.44 0.82
CA GLU A 41 20.64 2.67 0.09
C GLU A 41 20.80 2.37 -1.42
N GLY A 42 19.98 3.05 -2.25
CA GLY A 42 19.94 2.76 -3.70
C GLY A 42 19.31 1.42 -4.05
N GLY A 43 18.71 0.71 -3.08
CA GLY A 43 18.13 -0.62 -3.26
C GLY A 43 16.87 -0.63 -4.11
N ALA A 44 16.40 -1.85 -4.41
CA ALA A 44 15.26 -2.12 -5.29
C ALA A 44 13.97 -1.46 -4.79
N TYR A 45 13.75 -1.40 -3.47
CA TYR A 45 12.57 -0.79 -2.88
C TYR A 45 12.45 0.71 -3.20
N LYS A 46 13.57 1.46 -3.05
CA LYS A 46 13.59 2.90 -3.39
C LYS A 46 13.40 3.14 -4.88
N ALA A 47 13.97 2.28 -5.74
CA ALA A 47 13.76 2.34 -7.19
C ALA A 47 12.28 2.11 -7.54
N ALA A 48 11.63 1.11 -6.92
CA ALA A 48 10.21 0.82 -7.09
C ALA A 48 9.32 2.01 -6.75
N ILE A 49 9.58 2.69 -5.62
CA ILE A 49 8.86 3.91 -5.24
C ILE A 49 8.96 4.99 -6.33
N GLY A 50 10.15 5.16 -6.93
CA GLY A 50 10.36 6.09 -8.03
C GLY A 50 9.48 5.78 -9.25
N VAL A 51 9.39 4.50 -9.62
CA VAL A 51 8.55 4.01 -10.73
C VAL A 51 7.07 4.26 -10.42
N LEU A 52 6.60 3.90 -9.24
CA LEU A 52 5.20 4.07 -8.83
C LEU A 52 4.76 5.53 -8.91
N TYR A 53 5.54 6.45 -8.33
CA TYR A 53 5.21 7.87 -8.39
C TYR A 53 5.32 8.45 -9.80
N ALA A 54 6.26 8.01 -10.62
CA ALA A 54 6.36 8.44 -12.02
C ALA A 54 5.08 8.13 -12.79
N ILE A 55 4.54 6.91 -12.63
CA ILE A 55 3.30 6.48 -13.28
C ILE A 55 2.09 7.19 -12.67
N ALA A 56 1.95 7.23 -11.33
CA ALA A 56 0.83 7.85 -10.65
C ALA A 56 0.68 9.34 -11.02
N TYR A 57 1.79 10.07 -11.06
CA TYR A 57 1.75 11.48 -11.47
C TYR A 57 1.52 11.64 -12.97
N THR A 58 1.93 10.71 -13.82
CA THR A 58 1.60 10.73 -15.25
C THR A 58 0.10 10.60 -15.46
N ILE A 59 -0.56 9.67 -14.74
CA ILE A 59 -2.02 9.52 -14.74
C ILE A 59 -2.70 10.79 -14.22
N LYS A 60 -2.30 11.27 -13.04
CA LYS A 60 -2.86 12.49 -12.45
C LYS A 60 -2.77 13.69 -13.36
N MET A 61 -1.65 13.87 -14.04
CA MET A 61 -1.37 15.05 -14.89
C MET A 61 -1.82 14.88 -16.34
N SER A 62 -2.44 13.75 -16.72
CA SER A 62 -2.95 13.53 -18.08
C SER A 62 -3.91 14.64 -18.55
N LYS A 63 -4.66 15.23 -17.61
CA LYS A 63 -5.55 16.39 -17.87
C LYS A 63 -4.86 17.61 -18.46
N MET A 64 -3.54 17.75 -18.29
CA MET A 64 -2.74 18.85 -18.82
C MET A 64 -2.23 18.60 -20.25
N GLY A 65 -2.37 17.38 -20.75
CA GLY A 65 -1.97 16.96 -22.08
C GLY A 65 -3.16 16.67 -22.99
N ASP A 66 -2.90 15.99 -24.09
CA ASP A 66 -3.92 15.61 -25.09
C ASP A 66 -4.61 14.29 -24.78
N HIS A 67 -4.01 13.45 -23.92
CA HIS A 67 -4.60 12.17 -23.52
C HIS A 67 -5.75 12.39 -22.55
N ARG A 68 -6.95 12.01 -22.95
CA ARG A 68 -8.18 12.13 -22.15
C ARG A 68 -8.61 10.76 -21.68
N MET A 69 -8.65 10.56 -20.36
CA MET A 69 -9.18 9.35 -19.74
C MET A 69 -10.68 9.49 -19.54
N GLU A 70 -11.46 8.50 -19.97
CA GLU A 70 -12.90 8.49 -19.74
C GLU A 70 -13.19 8.44 -18.23
N GLY A 71 -14.16 9.24 -17.76
CA GLY A 71 -14.50 9.31 -16.33
C GLY A 71 -13.49 10.02 -15.46
N TYR A 72 -12.44 10.64 -16.02
CA TYR A 72 -11.41 11.32 -15.25
C TYR A 72 -12.00 12.38 -14.31
N PHE A 73 -11.58 12.34 -13.07
CA PHE A 73 -11.74 13.40 -12.08
C PHE A 73 -10.39 13.73 -11.43
N ASP A 74 -10.20 14.98 -11.01
CA ASP A 74 -8.96 15.37 -10.34
C ASP A 74 -8.86 14.74 -8.95
N PHE A 75 -7.70 14.16 -8.62
CA PHE A 75 -7.48 13.44 -7.37
C PHE A 75 -6.11 13.78 -6.76
N VAL A 76 -6.00 13.64 -5.46
CA VAL A 76 -4.72 13.63 -4.75
C VAL A 76 -4.12 12.23 -4.91
N VAL A 77 -2.86 12.14 -5.33
CA VAL A 77 -2.17 10.83 -5.40
C VAL A 77 -2.23 10.19 -4.02
N PRO A 78 -2.80 8.98 -3.90
CA PRO A 78 -2.93 8.28 -2.63
C PRO A 78 -1.58 8.02 -1.96
N PRO A 79 -1.57 7.67 -0.67
CA PRO A 79 -0.36 7.23 0.01
C PRO A 79 0.33 6.07 -0.71
N LEU A 80 1.63 5.92 -0.49
CA LEU A 80 2.32 4.68 -0.76
C LEU A 80 1.79 3.63 0.21
N GLU A 81 1.59 2.41 -0.28
CA GLU A 81 1.18 1.25 0.50
C GLU A 81 2.14 0.10 0.19
N GLY A 82 2.28 -0.86 1.10
CA GLY A 82 3.14 -2.03 0.93
C GLY A 82 2.47 -3.29 1.45
N PHE A 83 2.50 -4.35 0.65
CA PHE A 83 2.15 -5.70 1.08
C PHE A 83 3.45 -6.48 1.31
N TRP A 84 3.55 -7.13 2.48
CA TRP A 84 4.78 -7.74 2.95
C TRP A 84 4.57 -9.19 3.34
N TRP A 85 5.57 -10.03 3.07
CA TRP A 85 5.63 -11.41 3.56
C TRP A 85 7.06 -11.93 3.57
N GLN A 86 7.26 -13.01 4.27
CA GLN A 86 8.48 -13.80 4.24
C GLN A 86 8.10 -15.27 4.01
N GLU A 87 8.87 -15.97 3.19
CA GLU A 87 8.56 -17.36 2.86
C GLU A 87 8.59 -18.26 4.11
N GLY A 88 7.53 -19.04 4.28
CA GLY A 88 7.41 -19.98 5.40
C GLY A 88 6.97 -19.37 6.73
N LEU A 89 6.70 -18.06 6.79
CA LEU A 89 6.21 -17.38 7.99
C LEU A 89 4.75 -16.96 7.85
N ALA A 90 4.01 -17.05 8.95
CA ALA A 90 2.69 -16.41 9.09
C ALA A 90 2.89 -15.07 9.82
N GLY A 91 2.92 -13.97 9.05
CA GLY A 91 3.26 -12.65 9.55
C GLY A 91 4.66 -12.19 9.15
N ILE A 92 5.25 -11.26 9.92
CA ILE A 92 6.52 -10.63 9.61
C ILE A 92 7.52 -10.84 10.77
N ASP A 93 8.72 -11.31 10.44
CA ASP A 93 9.88 -11.26 11.33
C ASP A 93 10.75 -10.05 10.98
N TYR A 94 10.72 -9.04 11.82
CA TYR A 94 11.45 -7.79 11.63
C TYR A 94 12.97 -7.89 11.90
N SER A 95 13.45 -9.05 12.39
CA SER A 95 14.87 -9.26 12.73
C SER A 95 15.76 -9.44 11.49
N ASP A 96 15.19 -9.96 10.38
CA ASP A 96 15.92 -10.14 9.11
C ASP A 96 15.14 -9.56 7.93
N LYS A 97 15.34 -8.27 7.68
CA LYS A 97 14.71 -7.53 6.58
C LYS A 97 15.22 -7.92 5.19
N SER A 98 16.36 -8.61 5.09
CA SER A 98 16.90 -9.06 3.81
C SER A 98 16.02 -10.13 3.13
N THR A 99 15.21 -10.84 3.92
CA THR A 99 14.29 -11.88 3.47
C THR A 99 12.89 -11.38 3.15
N PHE A 100 12.64 -10.08 3.30
CA PHE A 100 11.34 -9.49 2.98
C PHE A 100 11.04 -9.62 1.50
N ASN A 101 9.86 -10.16 1.20
CA ASN A 101 9.21 -10.00 -0.09
C ASN A 101 8.19 -8.87 0.03
N TRP A 102 8.06 -8.05 -1.02
CA TRP A 102 7.15 -6.92 -0.98
C TRP A 102 6.48 -6.64 -2.33
N ILE A 103 5.29 -6.09 -2.24
CA ILE A 103 4.59 -5.44 -3.34
C ILE A 103 4.32 -4.01 -2.89
N SER A 104 5.08 -3.05 -3.41
CA SER A 104 4.79 -1.63 -3.20
C SER A 104 3.71 -1.19 -4.16
N VAL A 105 2.73 -0.44 -3.67
CA VAL A 105 1.57 -0.07 -4.46
C VAL A 105 1.15 1.38 -4.21
N ILE A 106 0.45 1.96 -5.20
CA ILE A 106 -0.34 3.18 -5.04
C ILE A 106 -1.73 2.89 -5.60
N ARG A 107 -2.77 3.11 -4.80
CA ARG A 107 -4.17 2.94 -5.22
C ARG A 107 -4.51 3.90 -6.35
N MET A 108 -5.27 3.42 -7.33
CA MET A 108 -5.76 4.22 -8.45
C MET A 108 -7.27 4.42 -8.38
N PRO A 109 -7.77 5.56 -8.89
CA PRO A 109 -9.20 5.73 -9.12
C PRO A 109 -9.75 4.70 -10.09
N ASP A 110 -11.05 4.39 -9.97
CA ASP A 110 -11.71 3.35 -10.77
C ASP A 110 -11.76 3.65 -12.27
N PHE A 111 -11.60 4.91 -12.68
CA PHE A 111 -11.49 5.27 -14.09
C PHE A 111 -10.17 4.79 -14.74
N VAL A 112 -9.15 4.45 -13.95
CA VAL A 112 -7.89 3.94 -14.48
C VAL A 112 -8.07 2.49 -14.89
N SER A 113 -8.14 2.25 -16.18
CA SER A 113 -8.16 0.92 -16.76
C SER A 113 -6.74 0.40 -17.03
N LYS A 114 -6.62 -0.89 -17.37
CA LYS A 114 -5.34 -1.47 -17.81
C LYS A 114 -4.76 -0.72 -19.03
N ALA A 115 -5.59 -0.26 -19.95
CA ALA A 115 -5.14 0.51 -21.12
C ALA A 115 -4.58 1.88 -20.71
N GLU A 116 -5.22 2.56 -19.75
CA GLU A 116 -4.72 3.84 -19.20
C GLU A 116 -3.40 3.65 -18.42
N PHE A 117 -3.29 2.56 -17.70
CA PHE A 117 -2.04 2.18 -17.06
C PHE A 117 -0.92 1.95 -18.07
N ASP A 118 -1.16 1.16 -19.15
CA ASP A 118 -0.16 0.87 -20.18
C ASP A 118 0.31 2.14 -20.88
N TRP A 119 -0.63 3.04 -21.19
CA TRP A 119 -0.29 4.37 -21.72
C TRP A 119 0.61 5.13 -20.74
N ALA A 120 0.25 5.15 -19.44
CA ALA A 120 1.00 5.88 -18.43
C ALA A 120 2.41 5.33 -18.21
N VAL A 121 2.60 4.01 -18.29
CA VAL A 121 3.93 3.36 -18.24
C VAL A 121 4.80 3.85 -19.39
N GLY A 122 4.29 3.80 -20.64
CA GLY A 122 5.02 4.28 -21.81
C GLY A 122 5.36 5.77 -21.74
N GLU A 123 4.40 6.59 -21.32
CA GLU A 123 4.58 8.04 -21.20
C GLU A 123 5.54 8.43 -20.06
N ALA A 124 5.45 7.75 -18.90
CA ALA A 124 6.38 7.95 -17.78
C ALA A 124 7.80 7.57 -18.16
N THR A 125 8.00 6.42 -18.80
CA THR A 125 9.29 5.97 -19.30
C THR A 125 9.91 7.00 -20.25
N ARG A 126 9.12 7.47 -21.23
CA ARG A 126 9.56 8.45 -22.21
C ARG A 126 9.94 9.79 -21.57
N LYS A 127 9.09 10.34 -20.69
CA LYS A 127 9.28 11.68 -20.09
C LYS A 127 10.32 11.71 -18.99
N LYS A 128 10.39 10.66 -18.16
CA LYS A 128 11.27 10.62 -17.00
C LYS A 128 12.61 9.93 -17.26
N LYS A 129 12.77 9.28 -18.42
CA LYS A 129 13.92 8.42 -18.76
C LYS A 129 14.18 7.37 -17.68
N LEU A 130 13.10 6.83 -17.13
CA LEU A 130 13.07 5.82 -16.09
C LEU A 130 12.40 4.57 -16.67
N ASP A 131 13.04 3.42 -16.54
CA ASP A 131 12.42 2.15 -16.92
C ASP A 131 11.25 1.84 -15.96
N CYS A 132 10.03 1.92 -16.49
CA CYS A 132 8.80 1.61 -15.74
C CYS A 132 8.24 0.21 -16.11
N SER A 133 9.00 -0.63 -16.83
CA SER A 133 8.52 -1.95 -17.31
C SER A 133 8.25 -2.96 -16.19
N THR A 134 8.81 -2.73 -15.01
CA THR A 134 8.59 -3.58 -13.82
C THR A 134 7.24 -3.34 -13.14
N ALA A 135 6.51 -2.31 -13.56
CA ALA A 135 5.22 -1.99 -12.97
C ALA A 135 4.11 -2.91 -13.47
N GLU A 136 3.19 -3.23 -12.57
CA GLU A 136 2.00 -4.04 -12.82
C GLU A 136 0.73 -3.25 -12.50
N PHE A 137 -0.39 -3.61 -13.15
CA PHE A 137 -1.73 -3.15 -12.78
C PHE A 137 -2.47 -4.29 -12.08
N LEU A 138 -2.79 -4.12 -10.81
CA LEU A 138 -3.38 -5.16 -9.98
C LEU A 138 -4.73 -4.72 -9.44
N THR A 139 -5.68 -5.64 -9.38
CA THR A 139 -6.86 -5.52 -8.53
C THR A 139 -6.63 -6.40 -7.30
N ILE A 140 -6.65 -5.79 -6.12
CA ILE A 140 -6.44 -6.49 -4.85
C ILE A 140 -7.75 -6.48 -4.08
N ASP A 141 -8.19 -7.67 -3.65
CA ASP A 141 -9.33 -7.89 -2.79
C ASP A 141 -8.82 -8.36 -1.42
N GLU A 142 -8.83 -7.47 -0.45
CA GLU A 142 -8.41 -7.80 0.91
C GLU A 142 -9.54 -8.46 1.74
N GLY A 143 -10.80 -8.16 1.42
CA GLY A 143 -11.94 -8.72 2.15
C GLY A 143 -11.97 -8.33 3.63
N GLU A 144 -12.28 -9.29 4.51
CA GLU A 144 -12.38 -9.06 5.95
C GLU A 144 -10.99 -8.98 6.60
N CYS A 145 -10.69 -7.87 7.27
CA CYS A 145 -9.40 -7.57 7.87
C CYS A 145 -9.56 -6.99 9.28
N VAL A 146 -8.53 -7.15 10.10
CA VAL A 146 -8.31 -6.31 11.27
C VAL A 146 -7.35 -5.18 10.89
N GLN A 147 -7.59 -3.97 11.39
CA GLN A 147 -6.70 -2.83 11.16
C GLN A 147 -6.55 -1.95 12.38
N ILE A 148 -5.44 -1.20 12.42
CA ILE A 148 -5.12 -0.24 13.48
C ILE A 148 -4.24 0.89 12.92
N MET A 149 -4.31 2.08 13.54
CA MET A 149 -3.30 3.13 13.34
C MET A 149 -2.11 2.86 14.24
N HIS A 150 -0.95 2.58 13.66
CA HIS A 150 0.34 2.59 14.33
C HIS A 150 0.89 4.02 14.40
N LEU A 151 1.41 4.41 15.58
CA LEU A 151 2.06 5.70 15.82
C LEU A 151 3.49 5.42 16.30
N GLY A 152 4.49 5.78 15.53
CA GLY A 152 5.88 5.54 15.85
C GLY A 152 6.71 5.03 14.68
N ALA A 153 7.93 4.59 14.98
CA ALA A 153 8.82 4.00 13.99
C ALA A 153 8.35 2.62 13.56
N TYR A 154 8.67 2.20 12.33
CA TYR A 154 8.33 0.87 11.82
C TYR A 154 8.90 -0.26 12.70
N ASP A 155 10.07 -0.05 13.31
CA ASP A 155 10.68 -1.03 14.21
C ASP A 155 9.86 -1.26 15.51
N ASP A 156 8.91 -0.37 15.84
CA ASP A 156 8.01 -0.47 16.99
C ASP A 156 6.68 -1.16 16.65
N GLU A 157 6.43 -1.51 15.37
CA GLU A 157 5.20 -2.17 14.92
C GLU A 157 4.90 -3.50 15.58
N PRO A 158 5.87 -4.35 15.97
CA PRO A 158 5.58 -5.61 16.64
C PRO A 158 4.66 -5.48 17.85
N ALA A 159 4.79 -4.41 18.64
CA ALA A 159 3.91 -4.15 19.78
C ALA A 159 2.46 -3.85 19.32
N THR A 160 2.29 -3.13 18.23
CA THR A 160 0.98 -2.82 17.64
C THR A 160 0.34 -4.07 17.02
N VAL A 161 1.13 -4.91 16.36
CA VAL A 161 0.67 -6.21 15.81
C VAL A 161 0.20 -7.13 16.93
N ALA A 162 0.91 -7.19 18.06
CA ALA A 162 0.47 -7.99 19.21
C ALA A 162 -0.91 -7.57 19.73
N LEU A 163 -1.21 -6.24 19.76
CA LEU A 163 -2.55 -5.76 20.12
C LEU A 163 -3.63 -6.19 19.12
N MET A 164 -3.28 -6.26 17.82
CA MET A 164 -4.20 -6.77 16.80
C MET A 164 -4.48 -8.25 17.01
N ASP A 165 -3.46 -9.06 17.28
CA ASP A 165 -3.58 -10.50 17.51
C ASP A 165 -4.42 -10.84 18.75
N GLU A 166 -4.23 -10.09 19.84
CA GLU A 166 -5.07 -10.21 21.05
C GLU A 166 -6.53 -9.90 20.74
N PHE A 167 -6.78 -8.80 20.02
CA PHE A 167 -8.11 -8.39 19.62
C PHE A 167 -8.79 -9.42 18.72
N VAL A 168 -8.09 -9.96 17.73
CA VAL A 168 -8.56 -10.99 16.80
C VAL A 168 -9.06 -12.20 17.57
N LYS A 169 -8.23 -12.74 18.48
CA LYS A 169 -8.58 -13.91 19.33
C LYS A 169 -9.76 -13.62 20.25
N ALA A 170 -9.75 -12.45 20.91
CA ALA A 170 -10.82 -12.07 21.86
C ALA A 170 -12.19 -11.89 21.18
N ASN A 171 -12.23 -11.66 19.87
CA ASN A 171 -13.46 -11.45 19.10
C ASN A 171 -13.88 -12.66 18.24
N GLY A 172 -13.24 -13.83 18.42
CA GLY A 172 -13.58 -15.05 17.69
C GLY A 172 -13.14 -15.04 16.23
N TYR A 173 -12.02 -14.39 15.96
CA TYR A 173 -11.36 -14.40 14.66
C TYR A 173 -10.00 -15.08 14.75
N GLU A 174 -9.45 -15.41 13.60
CA GLU A 174 -8.07 -15.85 13.42
C GLU A 174 -7.45 -15.15 12.21
N ASN A 175 -6.14 -14.99 12.20
CA ASN A 175 -5.42 -14.45 11.05
C ASN A 175 -5.54 -15.40 9.86
N ASP A 176 -5.75 -14.85 8.65
CA ASP A 176 -5.99 -15.60 7.42
C ASP A 176 -4.97 -15.25 6.33
N PHE A 177 -3.69 -15.26 6.71
CA PHE A 177 -2.60 -15.02 5.78
C PHE A 177 -2.53 -16.10 4.71
N SER A 178 -2.32 -15.69 3.46
CA SER A 178 -2.17 -16.56 2.31
C SER A 178 -1.28 -15.91 1.24
N LYS A 179 -1.10 -16.57 0.09
CA LYS A 179 -0.34 -15.99 -1.04
C LYS A 179 -0.96 -14.73 -1.63
N THR A 180 -2.23 -14.46 -1.35
CA THR A 180 -2.97 -13.30 -1.87
C THR A 180 -3.49 -12.37 -0.77
N ARG A 181 -3.40 -12.78 0.48
CA ARG A 181 -3.84 -12.02 1.66
C ARG A 181 -2.65 -11.85 2.60
N LEU A 182 -2.03 -10.68 2.57
CA LEU A 182 -0.72 -10.41 3.13
C LEU A 182 -0.80 -9.39 4.27
N HIS A 183 0.28 -9.22 5.00
CA HIS A 183 0.48 -8.07 5.88
C HIS A 183 0.51 -6.80 5.02
N HIS A 184 -0.32 -5.81 5.35
CA HIS A 184 -0.48 -4.58 4.58
C HIS A 184 -0.20 -3.35 5.44
N GLU A 185 0.62 -2.46 4.93
CA GLU A 185 0.97 -1.18 5.52
C GLU A 185 0.60 -0.02 4.60
N ILE A 186 -0.01 1.05 5.16
CA ILE A 186 -0.35 2.28 4.43
C ILE A 186 0.40 3.44 5.08
N TYR A 187 1.32 4.06 4.36
CA TYR A 187 2.24 5.08 4.88
C TYR A 187 1.62 6.48 4.77
N LEU A 188 1.04 6.98 5.86
CA LEU A 188 0.35 8.27 5.87
C LEU A 188 1.28 9.46 6.08
N THR A 189 2.48 9.21 6.58
CA THR A 189 3.48 10.22 6.89
C THR A 189 4.70 10.06 6.00
N ASP A 190 5.18 11.15 5.43
CA ASP A 190 6.47 11.16 4.74
C ASP A 190 7.59 11.10 5.79
N ALA A 191 8.18 9.93 5.96
CA ALA A 191 9.25 9.65 6.93
C ALA A 191 10.49 10.55 6.78
N ARG A 192 10.67 11.18 5.61
CA ARG A 192 11.79 12.11 5.36
C ARG A 192 11.56 13.50 5.96
N LYS A 193 10.31 13.84 6.30
CA LYS A 193 9.90 15.19 6.73
C LYS A 193 9.50 15.28 8.19
N VAL A 194 9.27 14.15 8.83
CA VAL A 194 8.66 14.09 10.16
C VAL A 194 9.51 13.20 11.06
N ALA A 195 9.65 13.56 12.34
CA ALA A 195 10.35 12.74 13.34
C ALA A 195 9.66 11.38 13.53
N LYS A 196 10.43 10.33 13.82
CA LYS A 196 9.97 8.93 13.86
C LYS A 196 8.79 8.70 14.82
N ASP A 197 8.77 9.37 15.97
CA ASP A 197 7.70 9.31 16.97
C ASP A 197 6.34 9.84 16.49
N LYS A 198 6.33 10.52 15.34
CA LYS A 198 5.12 11.09 14.72
C LYS A 198 4.70 10.39 13.44
N TRP A 199 5.38 9.30 13.05
CA TRP A 199 4.98 8.54 11.88
C TRP A 199 3.64 7.89 12.12
N LYS A 200 2.86 7.77 11.05
CA LYS A 200 1.53 7.17 11.03
C LYS A 200 1.46 6.14 9.94
N THR A 201 1.23 4.91 10.32
CA THR A 201 1.04 3.79 9.41
C THR A 201 -0.26 3.08 9.76
N VAL A 202 -1.10 2.81 8.77
CA VAL A 202 -2.19 1.86 8.99
C VAL A 202 -1.61 0.47 8.79
N ILE A 203 -1.72 -0.38 9.81
CA ILE A 203 -1.39 -1.80 9.71
C ILE A 203 -2.69 -2.57 9.53
N ARG A 204 -2.72 -3.52 8.58
CA ARG A 204 -3.88 -4.33 8.27
C ARG A 204 -3.49 -5.78 8.05
N HIS A 205 -4.23 -6.70 8.69
CA HIS A 205 -4.06 -8.13 8.54
C HIS A 205 -5.36 -8.77 8.08
N PRO A 206 -5.32 -9.73 7.15
CA PRO A 206 -6.48 -10.51 6.78
C PRO A 206 -6.93 -11.39 7.94
N VAL A 207 -8.25 -11.48 8.14
CA VAL A 207 -8.84 -12.32 9.16
C VAL A 207 -10.02 -13.12 8.62
N ARG A 208 -10.39 -14.18 9.34
CA ARG A 208 -11.62 -14.93 9.15
C ARG A 208 -12.20 -15.31 10.50
N LYS A 209 -13.48 -15.67 10.52
CA LYS A 209 -14.11 -16.24 11.72
C LYS A 209 -13.39 -17.52 12.13
N ALA A 210 -13.03 -17.65 13.40
CA ALA A 210 -12.54 -18.89 13.95
C ALA A 210 -13.66 -19.94 13.91
N VAL A 211 -13.34 -21.17 13.55
CA VAL A 211 -14.27 -22.31 13.45
C VAL A 211 -14.49 -22.93 14.83
#